data_db5c5ed4d764a778450573b08a06ab1c
#
_entry.id   db5c5ed4d764a778450573b08a06ab1c
#
_cell.length_a   1.000
_cell.length_b   1.000
_cell.length_c   1.000
_cell.angle_alpha   90.00
_cell.angle_beta   90.00
_cell.angle_gamma   90.00
#
_symmetry.space_group_name_H-M   'P 1'
#
loop_
_entity.id
_entity.type
_entity.pdbx_description
1 polymer ?
#
loop_
_entity_poly.entity_id
_entity_poly.type
_entity_poly.pdbx_seq_one_letter_code
_entity_poly.pdbx_strand_id
1 'polypeptide(L)'
;MRFYIKMAAILTENPIMQRETQLKSWLQQQFPGQEFALEFAAADADFRRYFRARFADGRSIVCMDAPPEKMDTEPYVRVRKIFSMLNVPQILARDEKQGFIALNDLGNIQYLAAMQHDKQPETHKALLLEALDELIILQKASRAGMLPEYGRDILLREANLFPDWFAAKELGKPFNFKQRQLWQQGLDALLPEIEAQSKVFVHRDFIVRNIMLTGGRPGILDFQDALYGPISYDLVSLLRDAFIEWEEEFTLDLVIRYWEKARAAGLPVPAEFDTFYRWYEFMGVQRHLKVAGIFARLWWRDGKDKYRPEIPRFLNYLRRTTRRYPALAPLYALLLELVGDDELETGYTF
;
A
#
# COMPACT_ATOMS: atom_id res chain seq x y z
N MET A 1 9.21 16.00 49.16
CA MET A 1 8.11 16.74 48.51
C MET A 1 8.49 17.44 47.18
N ARG A 2 9.63 18.11 47.05
CA ARG A 2 10.11 18.70 45.74
C ARG A 2 10.46 17.70 44.65
N PHE A 3 10.82 16.47 44.98
CA PHE A 3 11.16 15.40 43.96
C PHE A 3 9.92 14.78 43.33
N TYR A 4 8.81 14.65 44.08
CA TYR A 4 7.54 14.13 43.57
C TYR A 4 6.82 15.13 42.65
N ILE A 5 6.99 16.43 42.88
CA ILE A 5 6.41 17.48 42.03
C ILE A 5 7.14 17.57 40.69
N LYS A 6 8.48 17.32 40.63
CA LYS A 6 9.24 17.26 39.39
C LYS A 6 8.94 15.99 38.56
N MET A 7 8.69 14.86 39.21
CA MET A 7 8.27 13.64 38.50
C MET A 7 6.83 13.75 37.94
N ALA A 8 5.92 14.39 38.66
CA ALA A 8 4.56 14.66 38.16
C ALA A 8 4.57 15.63 36.95
N ALA A 9 5.44 16.66 36.96
CA ALA A 9 5.60 17.60 35.83
C ALA A 9 6.26 16.95 34.60
N ILE A 10 7.14 15.95 34.78
CA ILE A 10 7.75 15.18 33.67
C ILE A 10 6.75 14.19 33.04
N LEU A 11 5.73 13.75 33.77
CA LEU A 11 4.67 12.88 33.26
C LEU A 11 3.56 13.62 32.48
N THR A 12 3.49 14.97 32.58
CA THR A 12 2.50 15.78 31.86
C THR A 12 2.97 16.31 30.51
N GLU A 13 4.20 16.05 30.09
CA GLU A 13 4.79 16.56 28.83
C GLU A 13 5.15 15.46 27.82
N ASN A 14 4.46 14.31 27.82
CA ASN A 14 4.60 13.41 26.69
C ASN A 14 3.68 13.93 25.55
N PRO A 15 4.25 14.44 24.44
CA PRO A 15 3.46 15.00 23.33
C PRO A 15 2.38 14.04 22.82
N ILE A 16 2.61 12.73 22.95
CA ILE A 16 1.69 11.67 22.54
C ILE A 16 0.42 11.68 23.44
N MET A 17 0.59 11.75 24.76
CA MET A 17 -0.53 11.79 25.72
C MET A 17 -1.32 13.11 25.60
N GLN A 18 -0.63 14.21 25.35
CA GLN A 18 -1.27 15.52 25.15
C GLN A 18 -2.19 15.50 23.92
N ARG A 19 -1.74 14.95 22.79
CA ARG A 19 -2.54 14.85 21.57
C ARG A 19 -3.76 13.94 21.74
N GLU A 20 -3.63 12.83 22.45
CA GLU A 20 -4.77 11.94 22.75
C GLU A 20 -5.84 12.65 23.61
N THR A 21 -5.41 13.42 24.59
CA THR A 21 -6.31 14.24 25.43
C THR A 21 -7.03 15.30 24.58
N GLN A 22 -6.31 15.97 23.65
CA GLN A 22 -6.89 16.94 22.73
C GLN A 22 -7.92 16.27 21.80
N LEU A 23 -7.58 15.11 21.22
CA LEU A 23 -8.49 14.33 20.39
C LEU A 23 -9.77 13.96 21.15
N LYS A 24 -9.65 13.47 22.38
CA LYS A 24 -10.79 13.12 23.23
C LYS A 24 -11.68 14.32 23.49
N SER A 25 -11.09 15.47 23.84
CA SER A 25 -11.83 16.72 24.09
C SER A 25 -12.53 17.21 22.83
N TRP A 26 -11.88 17.14 21.66
CA TRP A 26 -12.49 17.49 20.39
C TRP A 26 -13.66 16.55 20.04
N LEU A 27 -13.51 15.24 20.24
CA LEU A 27 -14.61 14.29 20.03
C LEU A 27 -15.82 14.55 20.94
N GLN A 28 -15.61 14.92 22.19
CA GLN A 28 -16.69 15.31 23.11
C GLN A 28 -17.48 16.52 22.60
N GLN A 29 -16.82 17.45 21.90
CA GLN A 29 -17.48 18.61 21.27
C GLN A 29 -18.26 18.21 20.01
N GLN A 30 -17.74 17.25 19.21
CA GLN A 30 -18.41 16.78 17.99
C GLN A 30 -19.61 15.87 18.28
N PHE A 31 -19.57 15.14 19.42
CA PHE A 31 -20.61 14.19 19.84
C PHE A 31 -21.12 14.52 21.24
N PRO A 32 -21.79 15.68 21.44
CA PRO A 32 -22.19 16.15 22.74
C PRO A 32 -23.18 15.20 23.41
N GLY A 33 -22.99 14.97 24.71
CA GLY A 33 -23.86 14.11 25.51
C GLY A 33 -23.71 12.62 25.25
N GLN A 34 -22.75 12.18 24.40
CA GLN A 34 -22.47 10.78 24.16
C GLN A 34 -21.20 10.37 24.89
N GLU A 35 -21.31 9.39 25.76
CA GLU A 35 -20.15 8.77 26.40
C GLU A 35 -19.49 7.76 25.47
N PHE A 36 -18.16 7.76 25.43
CA PHE A 36 -17.37 6.81 24.66
C PHE A 36 -16.05 6.45 25.35
N ALA A 37 -15.59 5.23 25.09
CA ALA A 37 -14.23 4.79 25.36
C ALA A 37 -13.37 5.02 24.13
N LEU A 38 -12.16 5.60 24.30
CA LEU A 38 -11.19 5.80 23.22
C LEU A 38 -10.07 4.77 23.36
N GLU A 39 -9.86 3.97 22.32
CA GLU A 39 -8.86 2.90 22.27
C GLU A 39 -7.91 3.15 21.11
N PHE A 40 -6.60 2.88 21.30
CA PHE A 40 -5.65 2.88 20.19
C PHE A 40 -5.98 1.76 19.20
N ALA A 41 -6.14 2.08 17.92
CA ALA A 41 -6.51 1.12 16.89
C ALA A 41 -5.31 0.74 16.00
N ALA A 42 -4.57 1.73 15.49
CA ALA A 42 -3.42 1.51 14.62
C ALA A 42 -2.51 2.75 14.54
N ALA A 43 -1.28 2.53 14.10
CA ALA A 43 -0.38 3.58 13.61
C ALA A 43 0.08 3.22 12.20
N ASP A 44 0.15 4.22 11.34
CA ASP A 44 0.65 4.08 9.98
C ASP A 44 2.19 4.07 9.94
N ALA A 45 2.74 3.79 8.78
CA ALA A 45 4.18 3.92 8.54
C ALA A 45 4.66 5.38 8.64
N ASP A 46 3.78 6.35 8.44
CA ASP A 46 3.98 7.79 8.64
C ASP A 46 3.65 8.24 10.08
N PHE A 47 3.21 9.49 10.26
CA PHE A 47 2.91 10.07 11.57
C PHE A 47 1.45 9.99 11.96
N ARG A 48 0.58 9.36 11.14
CA ARG A 48 -0.85 9.20 11.44
C ARG A 48 -1.06 8.12 12.48
N ARG A 49 -1.92 8.42 13.45
CA ARG A 49 -2.41 7.47 14.45
C ARG A 49 -3.92 7.35 14.33
N TYR A 50 -4.42 6.18 14.57
CA TYR A 50 -5.84 5.91 14.52
C TYR A 50 -6.31 5.41 15.88
N PHE A 51 -7.43 5.94 16.33
CA PHE A 51 -8.11 5.56 17.57
C PHE A 51 -9.53 5.14 17.24
N ARG A 52 -10.06 4.20 17.99
CA ARG A 52 -11.46 3.79 17.89
C ARG A 52 -12.21 4.33 19.11
N ALA A 53 -13.24 5.15 18.88
CA ALA A 53 -14.18 5.58 19.91
C ALA A 53 -15.40 4.64 19.88
N ARG A 54 -15.63 3.93 20.99
CA ARG A 54 -16.78 3.04 21.19
C ARG A 54 -17.80 3.72 22.08
N PHE A 55 -19.01 3.91 21.54
CA PHE A 55 -20.12 4.54 22.27
C PHE A 55 -20.89 3.50 23.10
N ALA A 56 -21.60 3.97 24.13
CA ALA A 56 -22.39 3.13 25.04
C ALA A 56 -23.54 2.38 24.31
N ASP A 57 -24.01 2.90 23.18
CA ASP A 57 -25.03 2.27 22.32
C ASP A 57 -24.50 1.19 21.37
N GLY A 58 -23.22 0.84 21.45
CA GLY A 58 -22.56 -0.17 20.62
C GLY A 58 -22.01 0.34 19.28
N ARG A 59 -22.28 1.59 18.89
CA ARG A 59 -21.65 2.18 17.68
C ARG A 59 -20.18 2.44 17.92
N SER A 60 -19.40 2.45 16.85
CA SER A 60 -18.00 2.88 16.87
C SER A 60 -17.67 3.81 15.71
N ILE A 61 -16.69 4.67 15.93
CA ILE A 61 -16.08 5.51 14.90
C ILE A 61 -14.56 5.38 14.98
N VAL A 62 -13.88 5.63 13.86
CA VAL A 62 -12.42 5.69 13.81
C VAL A 62 -11.98 7.14 13.73
N CYS A 63 -11.01 7.51 14.55
CA CYS A 63 -10.50 8.86 14.65
C CYS A 63 -9.06 8.90 14.21
N MET A 64 -8.77 9.64 13.15
CA MET A 64 -7.40 9.90 12.68
C MET A 64 -6.83 11.09 13.42
N ASP A 65 -5.64 10.93 13.96
CA ASP A 65 -4.78 11.98 14.50
C ASP A 65 -3.57 12.14 13.59
N ALA A 66 -3.54 13.24 12.83
CA ALA A 66 -2.49 13.61 11.90
C ALA A 66 -1.88 14.97 12.35
N PRO A 67 -0.78 14.99 13.12
CA PRO A 67 -0.20 16.22 13.62
C PRO A 67 0.10 17.22 12.52
N PRO A 68 -0.47 18.45 12.52
CA PRO A 68 -0.41 19.40 11.40
C PRO A 68 1.01 19.83 11.03
N GLU A 69 1.92 19.84 12.01
CA GLU A 69 3.33 20.15 11.79
C GLU A 69 4.09 19.08 10.99
N LYS A 70 3.48 17.90 10.80
CA LYS A 70 4.07 16.75 10.11
C LYS A 70 3.25 16.26 8.93
N MET A 71 1.92 16.47 8.96
CA MET A 71 0.99 15.87 8.01
C MET A 71 -0.10 16.85 7.60
N ASP A 72 -0.38 16.89 6.28
CA ASP A 72 -1.54 17.56 5.73
C ASP A 72 -2.69 16.56 5.58
N THR A 73 -3.89 16.92 6.05
CA THR A 73 -5.09 16.09 5.92
C THR A 73 -5.87 16.34 4.62
N GLU A 74 -5.53 17.38 3.84
CA GLU A 74 -6.24 17.74 2.62
C GLU A 74 -6.16 16.66 1.52
N PRO A 75 -5.00 15.97 1.28
CA PRO A 75 -4.94 14.86 0.36
C PRO A 75 -5.97 13.76 0.69
N TYR A 76 -6.12 13.40 1.96
CA TYR A 76 -7.12 12.41 2.41
C TYR A 76 -8.54 12.85 2.05
N VAL A 77 -8.91 14.09 2.37
CA VAL A 77 -10.24 14.64 2.09
C VAL A 77 -10.54 14.71 0.60
N ARG A 78 -9.56 15.16 -0.19
CA ARG A 78 -9.67 15.28 -1.65
C ARG A 78 -9.85 13.92 -2.30
N VAL A 79 -8.96 12.95 -1.99
CA VAL A 79 -9.03 11.62 -2.62
C VAL A 79 -10.28 10.87 -2.16
N ARG A 80 -10.69 11.01 -0.90
CA ARG A 80 -11.95 10.44 -0.42
C ARG A 80 -13.16 10.90 -1.25
N LYS A 81 -13.20 12.17 -1.65
CA LYS A 81 -14.27 12.69 -2.53
C LYS A 81 -14.21 12.06 -3.93
N ILE A 82 -12.98 11.92 -4.47
CA ILE A 82 -12.77 11.29 -5.80
C ILE A 82 -13.17 9.81 -5.74
N PHE A 83 -12.87 9.09 -4.66
CA PHE A 83 -13.17 7.66 -4.48
C PHE A 83 -14.55 7.39 -3.89
N SER A 84 -15.49 8.32 -4.00
CA SER A 84 -16.85 8.21 -3.44
C SER A 84 -17.68 7.04 -4.00
N MET A 85 -17.26 6.43 -5.13
CA MET A 85 -17.89 5.24 -5.70
C MET A 85 -17.51 3.94 -4.97
N LEU A 86 -16.42 3.95 -4.19
CA LEU A 86 -15.97 2.83 -3.36
C LEU A 86 -16.56 2.94 -1.95
N ASN A 87 -16.52 1.83 -1.22
CA ASN A 87 -16.79 1.83 0.21
C ASN A 87 -15.56 2.31 0.99
N VAL A 88 -15.30 3.62 0.95
CA VAL A 88 -14.23 4.29 1.70
C VAL A 88 -14.78 4.95 2.97
N PRO A 89 -13.97 5.13 4.03
CA PRO A 89 -14.42 5.78 5.25
C PRO A 89 -15.06 7.15 4.99
N GLN A 90 -16.24 7.36 5.56
CA GLN A 90 -16.96 8.64 5.48
C GLN A 90 -16.46 9.58 6.56
N ILE A 91 -16.19 10.84 6.20
CA ILE A 91 -15.82 11.87 7.15
C ILE A 91 -17.08 12.34 7.88
N LEU A 92 -17.13 12.12 9.19
CA LEU A 92 -18.21 12.54 10.09
C LEU A 92 -17.95 13.93 10.64
N ALA A 93 -16.68 14.23 10.98
CA ALA A 93 -16.23 15.54 11.44
C ALA A 93 -14.75 15.72 11.10
N ARG A 94 -14.29 16.98 10.99
CA ARG A 94 -12.89 17.33 10.71
C ARG A 94 -12.51 18.61 11.47
N ASP A 95 -11.32 18.60 12.04
CA ASP A 95 -10.61 19.80 12.51
C ASP A 95 -9.26 19.88 11.80
N GLU A 96 -9.18 20.73 10.79
CA GLU A 96 -7.98 20.91 9.99
C GLU A 96 -6.83 21.52 10.79
N LYS A 97 -7.14 22.45 11.71
CA LYS A 97 -6.13 23.13 12.53
C LYS A 97 -5.45 22.20 13.52
N GLN A 98 -6.20 21.23 14.04
CA GLN A 98 -5.68 20.23 14.95
C GLN A 98 -5.25 18.95 14.24
N GLY A 99 -5.62 18.75 12.95
CA GLY A 99 -5.33 17.56 12.18
C GLY A 99 -6.14 16.34 12.62
N PHE A 100 -7.38 16.53 13.10
CA PHE A 100 -8.27 15.46 13.52
C PHE A 100 -9.35 15.19 12.48
N ILE A 101 -9.62 13.91 12.22
CA ILE A 101 -10.74 13.48 11.38
C ILE A 101 -11.47 12.34 12.07
N ALA A 102 -12.80 12.48 12.27
CA ALA A 102 -13.68 11.40 12.68
C ALA A 102 -14.28 10.72 11.44
N LEU A 103 -14.20 9.40 11.40
CA LEU A 103 -14.61 8.54 10.29
C LEU A 103 -15.62 7.51 10.77
N ASN A 104 -16.54 7.06 9.91
CA ASN A 104 -17.29 5.85 10.21
C ASN A 104 -16.35 4.66 10.32
N ASP A 105 -16.72 3.70 11.15
CA ASP A 105 -15.95 2.45 11.34
C ASP A 105 -16.37 1.42 10.28
N LEU A 106 -15.42 0.91 9.51
CA LEU A 106 -15.61 -0.15 8.52
C LEU A 106 -15.35 -1.56 9.12
N GLY A 107 -15.27 -1.66 10.45
CA GLY A 107 -15.01 -2.90 11.15
C GLY A 107 -13.54 -3.06 11.56
N ASN A 108 -13.19 -4.28 11.96
CA ASN A 108 -11.88 -4.58 12.54
C ASN A 108 -11.17 -5.78 11.88
N ILE A 109 -11.75 -6.37 10.84
CA ILE A 109 -11.17 -7.53 10.15
C ILE A 109 -10.69 -7.09 8.77
N GLN A 110 -9.39 -7.12 8.57
CA GLN A 110 -8.76 -6.93 7.27
C GLN A 110 -8.82 -8.23 6.47
N TYR A 111 -8.79 -8.15 5.13
CA TYR A 111 -8.69 -9.33 4.27
C TYR A 111 -7.48 -10.19 4.62
N LEU A 112 -6.33 -9.58 4.91
CA LEU A 112 -5.15 -10.33 5.36
C LEU A 112 -5.46 -11.20 6.58
N ALA A 113 -6.09 -10.64 7.60
CA ALA A 113 -6.46 -11.38 8.81
C ALA A 113 -7.47 -12.50 8.54
N ALA A 114 -8.47 -12.25 7.67
CA ALA A 114 -9.42 -13.25 7.24
C ALA A 114 -8.75 -14.40 6.49
N MET A 115 -7.84 -14.09 5.56
CA MET A 115 -7.07 -15.08 4.80
C MET A 115 -6.09 -15.88 5.66
N GLN A 116 -5.51 -15.25 6.69
CA GLN A 116 -4.64 -15.94 7.66
C GLN A 116 -5.44 -16.89 8.57
N HIS A 117 -6.69 -16.55 8.88
CA HIS A 117 -7.58 -17.38 9.68
C HIS A 117 -8.11 -18.56 8.88
N ASP A 118 -8.57 -18.33 7.65
CA ASP A 118 -9.03 -19.37 6.73
C ASP A 118 -8.09 -19.46 5.52
N LYS A 119 -7.27 -20.52 5.51
CA LYS A 119 -6.23 -20.75 4.51
C LYS A 119 -6.72 -21.50 3.27
N GLN A 120 -8.04 -21.68 3.12
CA GLN A 120 -8.58 -22.37 1.95
C GLN A 120 -8.43 -21.50 0.70
N PRO A 121 -7.90 -22.06 -0.42
CA PRO A 121 -7.75 -21.31 -1.66
C PRO A 121 -9.07 -20.70 -2.17
N GLU A 122 -10.19 -21.37 -1.95
CA GLU A 122 -11.52 -20.92 -2.33
C GLU A 122 -11.93 -19.65 -1.60
N THR A 123 -11.65 -19.55 -0.29
CA THR A 123 -11.88 -18.34 0.51
C THR A 123 -11.02 -17.19 0.03
N HIS A 124 -9.72 -17.44 -0.21
CA HIS A 124 -8.83 -16.44 -0.77
C HIS A 124 -9.31 -15.95 -2.13
N LYS A 125 -9.70 -16.88 -3.01
CA LYS A 125 -10.20 -16.56 -4.34
C LYS A 125 -11.48 -15.72 -4.29
N ALA A 126 -12.43 -16.05 -3.41
CA ALA A 126 -13.66 -15.29 -3.25
C ALA A 126 -13.37 -13.83 -2.84
N LEU A 127 -12.55 -13.63 -1.79
CA LEU A 127 -12.18 -12.30 -1.32
C LEU A 127 -11.40 -11.50 -2.38
N LEU A 128 -10.49 -12.14 -3.10
CA LEU A 128 -9.74 -11.48 -4.17
C LEU A 128 -10.63 -11.10 -5.35
N LEU A 129 -11.63 -11.91 -5.70
CA LEU A 129 -12.59 -11.56 -6.76
C LEU A 129 -13.45 -10.35 -6.37
N GLU A 130 -13.89 -10.24 -5.11
CA GLU A 130 -14.57 -9.05 -4.60
C GLU A 130 -13.67 -7.81 -4.67
N ALA A 131 -12.38 -7.95 -4.29
CA ALA A 131 -11.42 -6.86 -4.40
C ALA A 131 -11.18 -6.44 -5.86
N LEU A 132 -11.13 -7.39 -6.81
CA LEU A 132 -11.02 -7.10 -8.24
C LEU A 132 -12.24 -6.34 -8.77
N ASP A 133 -13.44 -6.63 -8.27
CA ASP A 133 -14.64 -5.88 -8.64
C ASP A 133 -14.58 -4.42 -8.16
N GLU A 134 -14.09 -4.18 -6.94
CA GLU A 134 -13.84 -2.82 -6.43
C GLU A 134 -12.76 -2.09 -7.25
N LEU A 135 -11.70 -2.79 -7.64
CA LEU A 135 -10.64 -2.22 -8.47
C LEU A 135 -11.19 -1.78 -9.85
N ILE A 136 -12.03 -2.59 -10.47
CA ILE A 136 -12.68 -2.25 -11.75
C ILE A 136 -13.58 -1.01 -11.57
N ILE A 137 -14.36 -0.94 -10.49
CA ILE A 137 -15.20 0.24 -10.18
C ILE A 137 -14.33 1.50 -10.06
N LEU A 138 -13.22 1.41 -9.33
CA LEU A 138 -12.27 2.52 -9.20
C LEU A 138 -11.73 2.97 -10.55
N GLN A 139 -11.26 2.05 -11.35
CA GLN A 139 -10.62 2.33 -12.65
C GLN A 139 -11.62 2.88 -13.68
N LYS A 140 -12.87 2.42 -13.67
CA LYS A 140 -13.94 2.98 -14.50
C LYS A 140 -14.27 4.45 -14.20
N ALA A 141 -14.08 4.87 -12.97
CA ALA A 141 -14.31 6.25 -12.55
C ALA A 141 -13.18 7.21 -12.95
N SER A 142 -12.11 6.70 -13.54
CA SER A 142 -10.90 7.47 -13.86
C SER A 142 -11.17 8.64 -14.79
N ARG A 143 -10.58 9.79 -14.44
CA ARG A 143 -10.58 10.99 -15.27
C ARG A 143 -9.21 11.66 -15.17
N ALA A 144 -8.61 11.94 -16.33
CA ALA A 144 -7.35 12.68 -16.39
C ALA A 144 -7.48 14.04 -15.68
N GLY A 145 -6.42 14.46 -14.99
CA GLY A 145 -6.35 15.75 -14.30
C GLY A 145 -6.98 15.79 -12.90
N MET A 146 -7.70 14.73 -12.45
CA MET A 146 -8.24 14.69 -11.09
C MET A 146 -7.21 14.28 -10.03
N LEU A 147 -6.26 13.43 -10.40
CA LEU A 147 -5.13 13.02 -9.57
C LEU A 147 -3.81 13.36 -10.26
N PRO A 148 -2.72 13.54 -9.49
CA PRO A 148 -1.39 13.73 -10.08
C PRO A 148 -1.00 12.52 -10.93
N GLU A 149 -0.22 12.75 -11.99
CA GLU A 149 0.25 11.67 -12.85
C GLU A 149 1.31 10.79 -12.17
N TYR A 150 1.17 9.49 -12.32
CA TYR A 150 2.19 8.50 -12.00
C TYR A 150 3.11 8.34 -13.22
N GLY A 151 3.87 9.39 -13.50
CA GLY A 151 4.76 9.46 -14.66
C GLY A 151 6.16 8.93 -14.36
N ARG A 152 7.01 9.02 -15.40
CA ARG A 152 8.40 8.52 -15.41
C ARG A 152 9.21 8.95 -14.19
N ASP A 153 9.11 10.22 -13.78
CA ASP A 153 9.91 10.76 -12.67
C ASP A 153 9.59 10.06 -11.34
N ILE A 154 8.30 9.74 -11.11
CA ILE A 154 7.89 9.01 -9.90
C ILE A 154 8.33 7.55 -10.01
N LEU A 155 8.08 6.90 -11.15
CA LEU A 155 8.47 5.50 -11.39
C LEU A 155 9.98 5.30 -11.20
N LEU A 156 10.79 6.20 -11.77
CA LEU A 156 12.25 6.16 -11.66
C LEU A 156 12.72 6.43 -10.22
N ARG A 157 12.18 7.47 -9.57
CA ARG A 157 12.50 7.78 -8.17
C ARG A 157 12.20 6.61 -7.25
N GLU A 158 11.08 5.94 -7.45
CA GLU A 158 10.69 4.78 -6.66
C GLU A 158 11.56 3.55 -6.95
N ALA A 159 11.90 3.28 -8.22
CA ALA A 159 12.81 2.20 -8.58
C ALA A 159 14.21 2.42 -7.95
N ASN A 160 14.71 3.66 -7.90
CA ASN A 160 16.00 4.00 -7.32
C ASN A 160 16.10 3.77 -5.80
N LEU A 161 14.99 3.49 -5.11
CA LEU A 161 15.05 3.00 -3.73
C LEU A 161 15.80 1.66 -3.62
N PHE A 162 15.79 0.85 -4.68
CA PHE A 162 16.51 -0.44 -4.72
C PHE A 162 18.04 -0.26 -4.64
N PRO A 163 18.71 0.47 -5.55
CA PRO A 163 20.15 0.70 -5.41
C PRO A 163 20.53 1.47 -4.15
N ASP A 164 19.72 2.47 -3.74
CA ASP A 164 20.06 3.36 -2.64
C ASP A 164 19.94 2.70 -1.26
N TRP A 165 18.92 1.88 -1.07
CA TRP A 165 18.61 1.30 0.24
C TRP A 165 18.86 -0.20 0.28
N PHE A 166 18.35 -0.98 -0.70
CA PHE A 166 18.56 -2.41 -0.68
C PHE A 166 20.01 -2.77 -1.02
N ALA A 167 20.53 -2.34 -2.17
CA ALA A 167 21.89 -2.72 -2.53
C ALA A 167 22.93 -2.04 -1.63
N ALA A 168 22.86 -0.71 -1.45
CA ALA A 168 23.90 0.03 -0.74
C ALA A 168 23.84 -0.14 0.79
N LYS A 169 22.65 -0.21 1.39
CA LYS A 169 22.49 -0.27 2.86
C LYS A 169 22.25 -1.69 3.38
N GLU A 170 21.28 -2.42 2.79
CA GLU A 170 20.93 -3.76 3.25
C GLU A 170 22.02 -4.77 2.92
N LEU A 171 22.52 -4.77 1.68
CA LEU A 171 23.60 -5.68 1.26
C LEU A 171 25.02 -5.14 1.50
N GLY A 172 25.19 -3.85 1.79
CA GLY A 172 26.50 -3.21 1.85
C GLY A 172 27.25 -3.19 0.51
N LYS A 173 26.53 -3.32 -0.62
CA LYS A 173 27.06 -3.44 -1.99
C LYS A 173 26.58 -2.27 -2.87
N PRO A 174 27.09 -1.02 -2.70
CA PRO A 174 26.75 0.06 -3.60
C PRO A 174 27.19 -0.28 -5.04
N PHE A 175 26.35 0.04 -6.02
CA PHE A 175 26.62 -0.31 -7.41
C PHE A 175 27.96 0.23 -7.91
N ASN A 176 28.81 -0.65 -8.45
CA ASN A 176 29.98 -0.31 -9.23
C ASN A 176 29.60 0.21 -10.62
N PHE A 177 30.60 0.57 -11.45
CA PHE A 177 30.34 1.11 -12.79
C PHE A 177 29.56 0.15 -13.69
N LYS A 178 29.94 -1.14 -13.73
CA LYS A 178 29.25 -2.18 -14.53
C LYS A 178 27.82 -2.37 -14.07
N GLN A 179 27.59 -2.43 -12.79
CA GLN A 179 26.24 -2.60 -12.21
C GLN A 179 25.34 -1.40 -12.47
N ARG A 180 25.88 -0.17 -12.46
CA ARG A 180 25.14 1.01 -12.90
C ARG A 180 24.74 0.96 -14.37
N GLN A 181 25.59 0.41 -15.24
CA GLN A 181 25.25 0.21 -16.64
C GLN A 181 24.12 -0.83 -16.80
N LEU A 182 24.21 -1.98 -16.12
CA LEU A 182 23.15 -2.99 -16.13
C LEU A 182 21.82 -2.44 -15.61
N TRP A 183 21.88 -1.64 -14.52
CA TRP A 183 20.71 -0.96 -13.97
C TRP A 183 20.07 -0.04 -15.00
N GLN A 184 20.84 0.85 -15.62
CA GLN A 184 20.33 1.78 -16.63
C GLN A 184 19.74 1.06 -17.82
N GLN A 185 20.43 0.04 -18.39
CA GLN A 185 19.91 -0.77 -19.49
C GLN A 185 18.59 -1.46 -19.12
N GLY A 186 18.50 -1.97 -17.90
CA GLY A 186 17.28 -2.58 -17.41
C GLY A 186 16.13 -1.59 -17.27
N LEU A 187 16.37 -0.38 -16.77
CA LEU A 187 15.36 0.67 -16.69
C LEU A 187 14.95 1.18 -18.08
N ASP A 188 15.87 1.26 -19.02
CA ASP A 188 15.58 1.67 -20.41
C ASP A 188 14.68 0.66 -21.15
N ALA A 189 14.73 -0.62 -20.74
CA ALA A 189 13.81 -1.64 -21.25
C ALA A 189 12.48 -1.68 -20.47
N LEU A 190 12.50 -1.40 -19.18
CA LEU A 190 11.37 -1.54 -18.27
C LEU A 190 10.37 -0.38 -18.37
N LEU A 191 10.87 0.85 -18.25
CA LEU A 191 10.02 2.02 -18.08
C LEU A 191 9.15 2.33 -19.31
N PRO A 192 9.62 2.23 -20.56
CA PRO A 192 8.77 2.47 -21.73
C PRO A 192 7.55 1.55 -21.80
N GLU A 193 7.69 0.27 -21.41
CA GLU A 193 6.57 -0.68 -21.36
C GLU A 193 5.52 -0.30 -20.31
N ILE A 194 5.95 0.28 -19.21
CA ILE A 194 5.04 0.76 -18.16
C ILE A 194 4.36 2.06 -18.60
N GLU A 195 5.11 2.97 -19.21
CA GLU A 195 4.60 4.25 -19.71
C GLU A 195 3.60 4.10 -20.87
N ALA A 196 3.73 3.02 -21.66
CA ALA A 196 2.82 2.68 -22.75
C ALA A 196 1.46 2.16 -22.26
N GLN A 197 1.32 1.80 -20.99
CA GLN A 197 0.07 1.33 -20.44
C GLN A 197 -0.98 2.43 -20.40
N SER A 198 -2.23 2.04 -20.57
CA SER A 198 -3.36 2.94 -20.34
C SER A 198 -3.38 3.43 -18.90
N LYS A 199 -3.71 4.71 -18.72
CA LYS A 199 -3.73 5.34 -17.41
C LYS A 199 -5.14 5.34 -16.81
N VAL A 200 -5.21 4.99 -15.54
CA VAL A 200 -6.43 4.95 -14.71
C VAL A 200 -6.14 5.52 -13.31
N PHE A 201 -7.13 5.62 -12.45
CA PHE A 201 -6.87 5.85 -11.03
C PHE A 201 -6.14 4.66 -10.44
N VAL A 202 -5.04 4.95 -9.77
CA VAL A 202 -4.17 4.00 -9.06
C VAL A 202 -4.20 4.34 -7.58
N HIS A 203 -4.63 3.38 -6.78
CA HIS A 203 -4.69 3.51 -5.33
C HIS A 203 -3.28 3.54 -4.70
N ARG A 204 -2.32 2.82 -5.30
CA ARG A 204 -0.92 2.58 -4.90
C ARG A 204 -0.73 1.53 -3.81
N ASP A 205 -1.63 1.49 -2.84
CA ASP A 205 -1.58 0.56 -1.72
C ASP A 205 -2.83 -0.32 -1.65
N PHE A 206 -3.30 -0.80 -2.84
CA PHE A 206 -4.42 -1.72 -3.00
C PHE A 206 -3.96 -3.15 -2.66
N ILE A 207 -3.77 -3.41 -1.38
CA ILE A 207 -3.24 -4.65 -0.81
C ILE A 207 -4.20 -5.21 0.23
N VAL A 208 -4.12 -6.52 0.50
CA VAL A 208 -5.08 -7.23 1.37
C VAL A 208 -5.16 -6.69 2.81
N ARG A 209 -4.13 -6.03 3.30
CA ARG A 209 -4.16 -5.37 4.62
C ARG A 209 -4.91 -4.03 4.64
N ASN A 210 -5.15 -3.43 3.49
CA ASN A 210 -5.87 -2.17 3.34
C ASN A 210 -7.30 -2.36 2.85
N ILE A 211 -7.76 -3.61 2.79
CA ILE A 211 -9.14 -3.98 2.45
C ILE A 211 -9.80 -4.57 3.68
N MET A 212 -10.96 -4.03 4.05
CA MET A 212 -11.74 -4.44 5.22
C MET A 212 -12.85 -5.41 4.82
N LEU A 213 -12.98 -6.49 5.57
CA LEU A 213 -14.14 -7.37 5.49
C LEU A 213 -15.32 -6.69 6.20
N THR A 214 -16.34 -6.33 5.43
CA THR A 214 -17.56 -5.70 5.93
C THR A 214 -18.75 -6.63 5.71
N GLY A 215 -19.92 -6.27 6.21
CA GLY A 215 -21.15 -7.01 5.93
C GLY A 215 -21.74 -6.79 4.53
N GLY A 216 -20.99 -6.11 3.64
CA GLY A 216 -21.38 -5.79 2.27
C GLY A 216 -20.16 -5.65 1.38
N ARG A 217 -20.10 -4.57 0.56
CA ARG A 217 -18.94 -4.31 -0.30
C ARG A 217 -17.66 -4.09 0.52
N PRO A 218 -16.51 -4.63 0.08
CA PRO A 218 -15.21 -4.42 0.74
C PRO A 218 -14.96 -2.96 1.09
N GLY A 219 -14.46 -2.72 2.31
CA GLY A 219 -14.03 -1.39 2.74
C GLY A 219 -12.60 -1.10 2.28
N ILE A 220 -12.36 0.04 1.63
CA ILE A 220 -11.05 0.40 1.08
C ILE A 220 -10.42 1.52 1.91
N LEU A 221 -9.23 1.25 2.45
CA LEU A 221 -8.45 2.14 3.32
C LEU A 221 -7.18 2.64 2.61
N ASP A 222 -6.55 3.69 3.15
CA ASP A 222 -5.19 4.14 2.82
C ASP A 222 -5.03 4.65 1.36
N PHE A 223 -6.01 5.40 0.89
CA PHE A 223 -6.14 5.86 -0.51
C PHE A 223 -5.56 7.26 -0.78
N GLN A 224 -5.11 8.02 0.22
CA GLN A 224 -4.75 9.43 0.09
C GLN A 224 -3.57 9.72 -0.84
N ASP A 225 -2.73 8.72 -1.10
CA ASP A 225 -1.57 8.82 -2.01
C ASP A 225 -1.88 8.38 -3.45
N ALA A 226 -3.17 8.28 -3.79
CA ALA A 226 -3.61 7.84 -5.11
C ALA A 226 -3.11 8.74 -6.24
N LEU A 227 -2.84 8.14 -7.38
CA LEU A 227 -2.31 8.77 -8.58
C LEU A 227 -3.14 8.39 -9.82
N TYR A 228 -2.84 9.02 -10.97
CA TYR A 228 -3.35 8.63 -12.28
C TYR A 228 -2.22 7.98 -13.08
N GLY A 229 -2.29 6.67 -13.32
CA GLY A 229 -1.16 5.91 -13.84
C GLY A 229 -1.48 4.53 -14.40
N PRO A 230 -0.48 3.65 -14.52
CA PRO A 230 -0.57 2.38 -15.25
C PRO A 230 -1.67 1.47 -14.72
N ILE A 231 -2.54 0.99 -15.61
CA ILE A 231 -3.72 0.18 -15.26
C ILE A 231 -3.40 -1.12 -14.50
N SER A 232 -2.24 -1.69 -14.69
CA SER A 232 -1.84 -2.94 -14.04
C SER A 232 -1.27 -2.77 -12.63
N TYR A 233 -1.02 -1.52 -12.16
CA TYR A 233 -0.30 -1.29 -10.89
C TYR A 233 -1.00 -1.90 -9.67
N ASP A 234 -2.27 -1.59 -9.47
CA ASP A 234 -3.01 -2.08 -8.29
C ASP A 234 -3.33 -3.57 -8.39
N LEU A 235 -3.48 -4.11 -9.60
CA LEU A 235 -3.60 -5.55 -9.81
C LEU A 235 -2.33 -6.29 -9.34
N VAL A 236 -1.14 -5.76 -9.66
CA VAL A 236 0.13 -6.29 -9.13
C VAL A 236 0.18 -6.14 -7.61
N SER A 237 -0.26 -5.00 -7.07
CA SER A 237 -0.26 -4.75 -5.64
C SER A 237 -1.08 -5.78 -4.87
N LEU A 238 -2.25 -6.14 -5.41
CA LEU A 238 -3.16 -7.11 -4.82
C LEU A 238 -2.66 -8.55 -4.97
N LEU A 239 -2.22 -8.96 -6.17
CA LEU A 239 -1.93 -10.35 -6.48
C LEU A 239 -0.47 -10.77 -6.27
N ARG A 240 0.43 -9.81 -6.04
CA ARG A 240 1.82 -10.01 -5.56
C ARG A 240 2.03 -9.19 -4.31
N ASP A 241 1.23 -9.52 -3.29
CA ASP A 241 1.18 -8.83 -2.01
C ASP A 241 2.49 -8.99 -1.23
N ALA A 242 2.70 -8.10 -0.27
CA ALA A 242 3.88 -8.11 0.58
C ALA A 242 3.82 -9.13 1.73
N PHE A 243 2.61 -9.56 2.10
CA PHE A 243 2.38 -10.33 3.33
C PHE A 243 1.78 -11.72 3.09
N ILE A 244 1.39 -12.02 1.85
CA ILE A 244 0.87 -13.32 1.45
C ILE A 244 1.38 -13.63 0.04
N GLU A 245 1.71 -14.89 -0.21
CA GLU A 245 2.13 -15.37 -1.52
C GLU A 245 1.19 -16.49 -1.97
N TRP A 246 0.85 -16.47 -3.25
CA TRP A 246 0.06 -17.51 -3.89
C TRP A 246 0.86 -18.14 -5.01
N GLU A 247 0.53 -19.40 -5.32
CA GLU A 247 1.09 -20.10 -6.46
C GLU A 247 0.84 -19.34 -7.78
N GLU A 248 1.78 -19.46 -8.72
CA GLU A 248 1.73 -18.70 -9.97
C GLU A 248 0.45 -19.01 -10.76
N GLU A 249 -0.01 -20.27 -10.78
CA GLU A 249 -1.25 -20.67 -11.47
C GLU A 249 -2.48 -20.01 -10.87
N PHE A 250 -2.56 -19.94 -9.54
CA PHE A 250 -3.64 -19.25 -8.83
C PHE A 250 -3.66 -17.76 -9.17
N THR A 251 -2.50 -17.13 -9.16
CA THR A 251 -2.34 -15.72 -9.52
C THR A 251 -2.72 -15.48 -10.99
N LEU A 252 -2.28 -16.35 -11.90
CA LEU A 252 -2.58 -16.25 -13.33
C LEU A 252 -4.08 -16.33 -13.61
N ASP A 253 -4.82 -17.25 -12.96
CA ASP A 253 -6.29 -17.35 -13.08
C ASP A 253 -6.95 -16.03 -12.71
N LEU A 254 -6.51 -15.37 -11.64
CA LEU A 254 -7.05 -14.08 -11.19
C LEU A 254 -6.69 -12.93 -12.14
N VAL A 255 -5.50 -12.93 -12.72
CA VAL A 255 -5.11 -11.94 -13.75
C VAL A 255 -5.96 -12.09 -15.01
N ILE A 256 -6.24 -13.33 -15.44
CA ILE A 256 -7.14 -13.60 -16.58
C ILE A 256 -8.55 -13.07 -16.27
N ARG A 257 -9.10 -13.41 -15.10
CA ARG A 257 -10.44 -12.95 -14.68
C ARG A 257 -10.54 -11.44 -14.60
N TYR A 258 -9.51 -10.78 -14.07
CA TYR A 258 -9.46 -9.33 -14.09
C TYR A 258 -9.50 -8.79 -15.52
N TRP A 259 -8.65 -9.30 -16.42
CA TRP A 259 -8.59 -8.85 -17.80
C TRP A 259 -9.93 -9.03 -18.53
N GLU A 260 -10.58 -10.19 -18.36
CA GLU A 260 -11.91 -10.44 -18.94
C GLU A 260 -12.96 -9.46 -18.42
N LYS A 261 -13.02 -9.28 -17.08
CA LYS A 261 -13.94 -8.33 -16.43
C LYS A 261 -13.65 -6.88 -16.85
N ALA A 262 -12.38 -6.49 -16.94
CA ALA A 262 -11.95 -5.16 -17.36
C ALA A 262 -12.39 -4.87 -18.81
N ARG A 263 -12.20 -5.83 -19.72
CA ARG A 263 -12.71 -5.73 -21.10
C ARG A 263 -14.23 -5.59 -21.16
N ALA A 264 -14.94 -6.46 -20.46
CA ALA A 264 -16.40 -6.40 -20.39
C ALA A 264 -16.90 -5.08 -19.80
N ALA A 265 -16.15 -4.47 -18.88
CA ALA A 265 -16.43 -3.17 -18.28
C ALA A 265 -16.06 -1.98 -19.18
N GLY A 266 -15.41 -2.22 -20.34
CA GLY A 266 -14.94 -1.17 -21.26
C GLY A 266 -13.70 -0.43 -20.78
N LEU A 267 -12.90 -1.02 -19.88
CA LEU A 267 -11.60 -0.46 -19.48
C LEU A 267 -10.59 -0.59 -20.63
N PRO A 268 -9.64 0.34 -20.74
CA PRO A 268 -8.68 0.39 -21.85
C PRO A 268 -7.53 -0.62 -21.65
N VAL A 269 -7.85 -1.91 -21.56
CA VAL A 269 -6.88 -3.01 -21.54
C VAL A 269 -6.64 -3.51 -22.98
N PRO A 270 -5.45 -4.07 -23.28
CA PRO A 270 -5.16 -4.69 -24.58
C PRO A 270 -6.16 -5.78 -24.95
N ALA A 271 -6.44 -5.92 -26.24
CA ALA A 271 -7.30 -6.98 -26.76
C ALA A 271 -6.69 -8.37 -26.54
N GLU A 272 -5.36 -8.47 -26.69
CA GLU A 272 -4.60 -9.70 -26.52
C GLU A 272 -4.13 -9.84 -25.08
N PHE A 273 -4.41 -10.99 -24.46
CA PHE A 273 -4.04 -11.27 -23.08
C PHE A 273 -2.53 -11.22 -22.85
N ASP A 274 -1.74 -11.75 -23.79
CA ASP A 274 -0.27 -11.77 -23.66
C ASP A 274 0.32 -10.36 -23.53
N THR A 275 -0.23 -9.38 -24.24
CA THR A 275 0.17 -7.98 -24.11
C THR A 275 -0.19 -7.43 -22.72
N PHE A 276 -1.39 -7.75 -22.23
CA PHE A 276 -1.80 -7.34 -20.89
C PHE A 276 -0.97 -8.02 -19.79
N TYR A 277 -0.71 -9.33 -19.94
CA TYR A 277 0.11 -10.09 -18.99
C TYR A 277 1.55 -9.56 -18.95
N ARG A 278 2.11 -9.17 -20.09
CA ARG A 278 3.40 -8.49 -20.15
C ARG A 278 3.38 -7.15 -19.38
N TRP A 279 2.33 -6.36 -19.52
CA TRP A 279 2.15 -5.14 -18.73
C TRP A 279 2.13 -5.40 -17.21
N TYR A 280 1.40 -6.43 -16.80
CA TYR A 280 1.34 -6.88 -15.41
C TYR A 280 2.72 -7.31 -14.89
N GLU A 281 3.46 -8.11 -15.66
CA GLU A 281 4.78 -8.59 -15.30
C GLU A 281 5.81 -7.44 -15.17
N PHE A 282 5.85 -6.53 -16.15
CA PHE A 282 6.77 -5.39 -16.14
C PHE A 282 6.46 -4.40 -15.03
N MET A 283 5.18 -4.13 -14.79
CA MET A 283 4.76 -3.32 -13.64
C MET A 283 5.16 -3.99 -12.32
N GLY A 284 5.05 -5.31 -12.26
CA GLY A 284 5.53 -6.12 -11.14
C GLY A 284 7.01 -5.89 -10.83
N VAL A 285 7.86 -5.88 -11.86
CA VAL A 285 9.30 -5.63 -11.67
C VAL A 285 9.54 -4.27 -11.04
N GLN A 286 8.95 -3.19 -11.57
CA GLN A 286 9.12 -1.85 -11.01
C GLN A 286 8.65 -1.78 -9.56
N ARG A 287 7.46 -2.32 -9.28
CA ARG A 287 6.89 -2.32 -7.94
C ARG A 287 7.73 -3.14 -6.95
N HIS A 288 8.25 -4.29 -7.36
CA HIS A 288 9.08 -5.12 -6.47
C HIS A 288 10.43 -4.47 -6.17
N LEU A 289 11.06 -3.80 -7.14
CA LEU A 289 12.25 -2.97 -6.90
C LEU A 289 11.95 -1.87 -5.87
N LYS A 290 10.84 -1.13 -6.06
CA LYS A 290 10.36 -0.11 -5.12
C LYS A 290 10.18 -0.68 -3.71
N VAL A 291 9.44 -1.78 -3.56
CA VAL A 291 9.08 -2.32 -2.24
C VAL A 291 10.28 -2.88 -1.51
N ALA A 292 11.18 -3.62 -2.20
CA ALA A 292 12.43 -4.08 -1.60
C ALA A 292 13.27 -2.91 -1.07
N GLY A 293 13.35 -1.81 -1.83
CA GLY A 293 14.02 -0.59 -1.38
C GLY A 293 13.30 0.11 -0.23
N ILE A 294 11.96 0.17 -0.23
CA ILE A 294 11.16 0.74 0.89
C ILE A 294 11.40 -0.07 2.18
N PHE A 295 11.35 -1.39 2.12
CA PHE A 295 11.49 -2.23 3.32
C PHE A 295 12.89 -2.14 3.90
N ALA A 296 13.94 -2.10 3.08
CA ALA A 296 15.29 -1.78 3.51
C ALA A 296 15.36 -0.39 4.15
N ARG A 297 14.74 0.64 3.55
CA ARG A 297 14.71 2.01 4.09
C ARG A 297 13.99 2.09 5.44
N LEU A 298 12.85 1.40 5.59
CA LEU A 298 12.09 1.36 6.85
C LEU A 298 12.92 0.77 8.00
N TRP A 299 13.76 -0.22 7.70
CA TRP A 299 14.71 -0.75 8.68
C TRP A 299 15.83 0.26 8.98
N TRP A 300 16.60 0.65 7.97
CA TRP A 300 17.83 1.41 8.16
C TRP A 300 17.60 2.86 8.59
N ARG A 301 16.52 3.49 8.17
CA ARG A 301 16.20 4.87 8.52
C ARG A 301 15.28 4.99 9.72
N ASP A 302 14.25 4.12 9.79
CA ASP A 302 13.13 4.30 10.71
C ASP A 302 13.13 3.25 11.85
N GLY A 303 14.07 2.28 11.85
CA GLY A 303 14.18 1.23 12.86
C GLY A 303 13.01 0.23 12.87
N LYS A 304 12.22 0.15 11.77
CA LYS A 304 11.06 -0.72 11.64
C LYS A 304 11.47 -2.06 11.01
N ASP A 305 11.85 -3.02 11.83
CA ASP A 305 12.39 -4.32 11.41
C ASP A 305 11.34 -5.29 10.85
N LYS A 306 10.08 -5.13 11.22
CA LYS A 306 8.97 -6.06 10.88
C LYS A 306 8.75 -6.28 9.38
N TYR A 307 9.26 -5.40 8.51
CA TYR A 307 9.12 -5.51 7.05
C TYR A 307 10.32 -6.17 6.37
N ARG A 308 11.46 -6.21 7.04
CA ARG A 308 12.71 -6.74 6.48
C ARG A 308 12.63 -8.22 6.09
N PRO A 309 11.94 -9.11 6.86
CA PRO A 309 11.78 -10.52 6.50
C PRO A 309 11.00 -10.77 5.20
N GLU A 310 10.27 -9.78 4.71
CA GLU A 310 9.49 -9.90 3.46
C GLU A 310 10.30 -9.54 2.19
N ILE A 311 11.50 -8.98 2.32
CA ILE A 311 12.36 -8.63 1.17
C ILE A 311 12.65 -9.84 0.26
N PRO A 312 12.98 -11.05 0.75
CA PRO A 312 13.25 -12.22 -0.07
C PRO A 312 12.14 -12.55 -1.06
N ARG A 313 10.86 -12.40 -0.69
CA ARG A 313 9.71 -12.64 -1.58
C ARG A 313 9.78 -11.76 -2.83
N PHE A 314 10.08 -10.48 -2.67
CA PHE A 314 10.19 -9.56 -3.81
C PHE A 314 11.40 -9.88 -4.69
N LEU A 315 12.50 -10.34 -4.12
CA LEU A 315 13.68 -10.78 -4.87
C LEU A 315 13.36 -12.05 -5.69
N ASN A 316 12.56 -12.97 -5.15
CA ASN A 316 12.10 -14.15 -5.87
C ASN A 316 11.18 -13.76 -7.04
N TYR A 317 10.22 -12.85 -6.83
CA TYR A 317 9.40 -12.31 -7.92
C TYR A 317 10.25 -11.62 -8.99
N LEU A 318 11.21 -10.78 -8.59
CA LEU A 318 12.12 -10.10 -9.52
C LEU A 318 12.90 -11.10 -10.37
N ARG A 319 13.53 -12.12 -9.76
CA ARG A 319 14.29 -13.13 -10.48
C ARG A 319 13.42 -13.93 -11.46
N ARG A 320 12.26 -14.43 -11.01
CA ARG A 320 11.33 -15.18 -11.86
C ARG A 320 10.93 -14.36 -13.09
N THR A 321 10.53 -13.12 -12.92
CA THR A 321 10.09 -12.27 -14.03
C THR A 321 11.26 -11.84 -14.91
N THR A 322 12.38 -11.38 -14.37
CA THR A 322 13.51 -10.89 -15.18
C THR A 322 14.19 -12.02 -15.96
N ARG A 323 14.19 -13.26 -15.45
CA ARG A 323 14.66 -14.46 -16.17
C ARG A 323 13.76 -14.81 -17.35
N ARG A 324 12.43 -14.61 -17.23
CA ARG A 324 11.43 -14.94 -18.24
C ARG A 324 11.53 -14.05 -19.49
N TYR A 325 11.88 -12.79 -19.32
CA TYR A 325 11.86 -11.80 -20.40
C TYR A 325 13.28 -11.39 -20.83
N PRO A 326 13.73 -11.74 -22.07
CA PRO A 326 15.05 -11.37 -22.58
C PRO A 326 15.34 -9.86 -22.53
N ALA A 327 14.32 -9.02 -22.70
CA ALA A 327 14.47 -7.57 -22.59
C ALA A 327 14.92 -7.11 -21.18
N LEU A 328 14.67 -7.91 -20.14
CA LEU A 328 15.06 -7.65 -18.75
C LEU A 328 16.35 -8.37 -18.35
N ALA A 329 17.07 -9.01 -19.29
CA ALA A 329 18.33 -9.71 -19.00
C ALA A 329 19.38 -8.86 -18.25
N PRO A 330 19.52 -7.53 -18.49
CA PRO A 330 20.43 -6.70 -17.68
C PRO A 330 20.05 -6.66 -16.20
N LEU A 331 18.74 -6.56 -15.87
CA LEU A 331 18.29 -6.62 -14.46
C LEU A 331 18.49 -8.01 -13.86
N TYR A 332 18.27 -9.08 -14.64
CA TYR A 332 18.53 -10.43 -14.17
C TYR A 332 20.01 -10.63 -13.84
N ALA A 333 20.91 -10.22 -14.75
CA ALA A 333 22.36 -10.28 -14.51
C ALA A 333 22.78 -9.50 -13.26
N LEU A 334 22.20 -8.30 -13.04
CA LEU A 334 22.43 -7.50 -11.85
C LEU A 334 21.96 -8.22 -10.57
N LEU A 335 20.77 -8.82 -10.58
CA LEU A 335 20.23 -9.57 -9.44
C LEU A 335 21.11 -10.79 -9.11
N LEU A 336 21.61 -11.52 -10.11
CA LEU A 336 22.53 -12.64 -9.90
C LEU A 336 23.84 -12.19 -9.21
N GLU A 337 24.40 -11.05 -9.62
CA GLU A 337 25.60 -10.49 -8.98
C GLU A 337 25.37 -10.05 -7.52
N LEU A 338 24.16 -9.58 -7.20
CA LEU A 338 23.83 -9.08 -5.87
C LEU A 338 23.45 -10.17 -4.87
N VAL A 339 22.57 -11.09 -5.28
CA VAL A 339 21.90 -12.04 -4.39
C VAL A 339 21.94 -13.51 -4.85
N GLY A 340 22.61 -13.81 -5.96
CA GLY A 340 22.68 -15.18 -6.51
C GLY A 340 21.38 -15.64 -7.20
N ASP A 341 21.35 -16.92 -7.58
CA ASP A 341 20.23 -17.54 -8.35
C ASP A 341 19.35 -18.47 -7.49
N ASP A 342 19.81 -18.84 -6.29
CA ASP A 342 19.04 -19.69 -5.39
C ASP A 342 17.77 -18.99 -4.93
N GLU A 343 16.66 -19.74 -4.86
CA GLU A 343 15.42 -19.22 -4.30
C GLU A 343 15.64 -18.87 -2.83
N LEU A 344 15.31 -17.64 -2.45
CA LEU A 344 15.52 -17.17 -1.10
C LEU A 344 14.35 -17.63 -0.22
N GLU A 345 14.67 -18.13 0.98
CA GLU A 345 13.65 -18.42 1.98
C GLU A 345 12.86 -17.13 2.26
N THR A 346 11.55 -17.21 2.12
CA THR A 346 10.65 -16.11 2.46
C THR A 346 10.31 -16.19 3.94
N GLY A 347 10.23 -15.05 4.60
CA GLY A 347 9.58 -14.96 5.91
C GLY A 347 8.16 -15.55 5.82
N TYR A 348 7.61 -15.97 6.92
CA TYR A 348 6.39 -16.79 7.02
C TYR A 348 5.35 -16.48 5.94
N THR A 349 5.27 -17.39 4.99
CA THR A 349 4.10 -17.59 4.12
C THR A 349 3.14 -18.51 4.86
N PHE A 350 1.92 -18.10 4.98
CA PHE A 350 0.87 -18.91 5.59
C PHE A 350 0.26 -19.88 4.59
#